data_3566075d6fdfe11fc0dafac02f854cb5
#
_entry.id   3566075d6fdfe11fc0dafac02f854cb5
#
_cell.length_a   1.000
_cell.length_b   1.000
_cell.length_c   1.000
_cell.angle_alpha   90.00
_cell.angle_beta   90.00
_cell.angle_gamma   90.00
#
_symmetry.space_group_name_H-M   'P 1'
#
loop_
_entity.id
_entity.type
_entity.pdbx_description
1 polymer ?
#
loop_
_entity_poly.entity_id
_entity_poly.type
_entity_poly.pdbx_seq_one_letter_code
_entity_poly.pdbx_strand_id
1 'polypeptide(L)'
;AAFNGGYGVLAATPFGNSLVTDFALAALKGEDLGADNHADVFMVSYSSTDYIGHDFGTNAKELQDTYIRLDLELARLFEALDAQVGKGAYSVFLTSDHGVPPVPNYLTDNKIPAGYFSKKPFVKALKEAMFDAFGVRNIIRDVSNDEIYLNHDRIFTAKLDLDVISRFATAFIQRQDGIAAAYATSNLMQMDADNPIIERLQKGYNP
;
A
#
# COMPACT_ATOMS: atom_id res chain seq x y z
N ALA A 1 -29.88 -10.14 -4.04
CA ALA A 1 -28.89 -9.69 -5.02
C ALA A 1 -27.96 -10.86 -5.31
N ALA A 2 -27.85 -11.28 -6.58
CA ALA A 2 -26.91 -12.33 -6.96
C ALA A 2 -25.48 -11.78 -6.75
N PHE A 3 -24.69 -12.45 -5.91
CA PHE A 3 -23.29 -12.18 -5.74
C PHE A 3 -22.54 -12.55 -7.02
N ASN A 4 -22.28 -11.59 -7.89
CA ASN A 4 -21.53 -11.78 -9.14
C ASN A 4 -19.99 -11.61 -8.96
N GLY A 5 -19.48 -11.61 -7.72
CA GLY A 5 -18.08 -11.35 -7.42
C GLY A 5 -17.12 -12.54 -7.56
N GLY A 6 -17.63 -13.74 -7.82
CA GLY A 6 -16.78 -14.93 -7.83
C GLY A 6 -16.03 -15.13 -6.51
N TYR A 7 -14.93 -15.89 -6.52
CA TYR A 7 -14.10 -16.12 -5.33
C TYR A 7 -13.33 -14.88 -4.83
N GLY A 8 -13.21 -13.84 -5.65
CA GLY A 8 -12.52 -12.59 -5.27
C GLY A 8 -13.14 -11.89 -4.06
N VAL A 9 -14.43 -12.13 -3.82
CA VAL A 9 -15.14 -11.57 -2.65
C VAL A 9 -14.57 -12.07 -1.31
N LEU A 10 -13.93 -13.24 -1.30
CA LEU A 10 -13.34 -13.82 -0.08
C LEU A 10 -12.20 -12.93 0.46
N ALA A 11 -11.46 -12.24 -0.42
CA ALA A 11 -10.36 -11.37 0.00
C ALA A 11 -10.81 -10.27 0.99
N ALA A 12 -12.03 -9.73 0.82
CA ALA A 12 -12.61 -8.70 1.69
C ALA A 12 -13.52 -9.30 2.78
N THR A 13 -13.24 -10.50 3.24
CA THR A 13 -13.95 -11.17 4.34
C THR A 13 -12.97 -11.86 5.29
N PRO A 14 -13.32 -12.09 6.58
CA PRO A 14 -12.49 -12.87 7.49
C PRO A 14 -12.17 -14.29 7.00
N PHE A 15 -13.01 -14.86 6.15
CA PHE A 15 -12.84 -16.20 5.59
C PHE A 15 -11.64 -16.29 4.62
N GLY A 16 -11.19 -15.15 4.05
CA GLY A 16 -9.96 -15.11 3.30
C GLY A 16 -8.74 -15.44 4.17
N ASN A 17 -8.71 -14.97 5.42
CA ASN A 17 -7.66 -15.33 6.38
C ASN A 17 -7.74 -16.83 6.74
N SER A 18 -8.94 -17.39 6.93
CA SER A 18 -9.11 -18.84 7.18
C SER A 18 -8.57 -19.67 6.02
N LEU A 19 -8.84 -19.26 4.77
CA LEU A 19 -8.30 -19.93 3.58
C LEU A 19 -6.76 -19.86 3.53
N VAL A 20 -6.19 -18.73 3.91
CA VAL A 20 -4.72 -18.58 4.03
C VAL A 20 -4.15 -19.54 5.06
N THR A 21 -4.80 -19.66 6.24
CA THR A 21 -4.38 -20.63 7.26
C THR A 21 -4.49 -22.07 6.75
N ASP A 22 -5.57 -22.44 6.10
CA ASP A 22 -5.74 -23.79 5.55
C ASP A 22 -4.64 -24.13 4.54
N PHE A 23 -4.30 -23.17 3.67
CA PHE A 23 -3.19 -23.33 2.74
C PHE A 23 -1.83 -23.39 3.45
N ALA A 24 -1.61 -22.56 4.48
CA ALA A 24 -0.39 -22.57 5.28
C ALA A 24 -0.20 -23.91 5.99
N LEU A 25 -1.27 -24.47 6.57
CA LEU A 25 -1.22 -25.79 7.20
C LEU A 25 -0.91 -26.92 6.20
N ALA A 26 -1.51 -26.83 5.00
CA ALA A 26 -1.21 -27.78 3.94
C ALA A 26 0.25 -27.69 3.46
N ALA A 27 0.80 -26.47 3.33
CA ALA A 27 2.19 -26.24 2.96
C ALA A 27 3.15 -26.72 4.06
N LEU A 28 2.89 -26.38 5.33
CA LEU A 28 3.68 -26.81 6.48
C LEU A 28 3.88 -28.32 6.46
N LYS A 29 2.79 -29.05 6.24
CA LYS A 29 2.80 -30.53 6.19
C LYS A 29 3.37 -31.06 4.87
N GLY A 30 3.02 -30.47 3.73
CA GLY A 30 3.38 -30.99 2.40
C GLY A 30 4.87 -30.81 2.06
N GLU A 31 5.48 -29.77 2.62
CA GLU A 31 6.90 -29.47 2.43
C GLU A 31 7.76 -29.96 3.61
N ASP A 32 7.19 -30.70 4.56
CA ASP A 32 7.86 -31.23 5.75
C ASP A 32 8.68 -30.17 6.52
N LEU A 33 8.17 -28.92 6.62
CA LEU A 33 8.90 -27.80 7.22
C LEU A 33 9.26 -28.10 8.68
N GLY A 34 10.52 -27.87 9.05
CA GLY A 34 11.07 -28.13 10.35
C GLY A 34 11.40 -29.60 10.65
N ALA A 35 11.35 -30.48 9.65
CA ALA A 35 11.57 -31.92 9.84
C ALA A 35 13.05 -32.33 9.82
N ASP A 36 13.95 -31.49 9.32
CA ASP A 36 15.39 -31.78 9.23
C ASP A 36 16.24 -30.82 10.11
N ASN A 37 17.58 -30.84 9.92
CA ASN A 37 18.50 -29.98 10.67
C ASN A 37 18.81 -28.63 9.99
N HIS A 38 18.09 -28.27 8.93
CA HIS A 38 18.23 -26.99 8.25
C HIS A 38 17.13 -26.05 8.71
N ALA A 39 17.46 -24.77 8.81
CA ALA A 39 16.45 -23.78 9.19
C ALA A 39 15.56 -23.41 7.98
N ASP A 40 14.27 -23.59 8.13
CA ASP A 40 13.27 -23.13 7.18
C ASP A 40 12.80 -21.71 7.50
N VAL A 41 12.38 -20.99 6.47
CA VAL A 41 11.69 -19.69 6.60
C VAL A 41 10.29 -19.82 6.03
N PHE A 42 9.29 -19.68 6.88
CA PHE A 42 7.88 -19.77 6.51
C PHE A 42 7.20 -18.42 6.68
N MET A 43 6.74 -17.82 5.58
CA MET A 43 6.08 -16.52 5.57
C MET A 43 4.61 -16.68 5.19
N VAL A 44 3.73 -16.12 6.03
CA VAL A 44 2.27 -16.16 5.83
C VAL A 44 1.74 -14.73 5.86
N SER A 45 0.98 -14.31 4.83
CA SER A 45 0.39 -12.98 4.73
C SER A 45 -1.13 -13.04 4.84
N TYR A 46 -1.68 -12.39 5.88
CA TYR A 46 -3.11 -12.32 6.16
C TYR A 46 -3.72 -11.02 5.60
N SER A 47 -3.80 -10.92 4.28
CA SER A 47 -4.17 -9.69 3.57
C SER A 47 -5.64 -9.29 3.70
N SER A 48 -6.54 -10.20 4.09
CA SER A 48 -7.97 -9.87 4.23
C SER A 48 -8.23 -8.79 5.28
N THR A 49 -7.39 -8.69 6.30
CA THR A 49 -7.47 -7.65 7.34
C THR A 49 -7.33 -6.26 6.73
N ASP A 50 -6.39 -6.09 5.80
CA ASP A 50 -6.17 -4.83 5.08
C ASP A 50 -7.35 -4.49 4.15
N TYR A 51 -7.82 -5.44 3.34
CA TYR A 51 -8.98 -5.23 2.46
C TYR A 51 -10.23 -4.79 3.23
N ILE A 52 -10.51 -5.42 4.37
CA ILE A 52 -11.64 -5.05 5.23
C ILE A 52 -11.42 -3.66 5.85
N GLY A 53 -10.19 -3.34 6.25
CA GLY A 53 -9.81 -2.02 6.73
C GLY A 53 -10.05 -0.92 5.69
N HIS A 54 -9.73 -1.18 4.42
CA HIS A 54 -10.00 -0.27 3.30
C HIS A 54 -11.51 -0.08 3.04
N ASP A 55 -12.29 -1.15 3.08
CA ASP A 55 -13.72 -1.11 2.74
C ASP A 55 -14.58 -0.49 3.86
N PHE A 56 -14.27 -0.77 5.12
CA PHE A 56 -15.11 -0.39 6.27
C PHE A 56 -14.47 0.66 7.17
N GLY A 57 -13.16 0.81 7.12
CA GLY A 57 -12.40 1.73 7.97
C GLY A 57 -11.87 1.11 9.26
N THR A 58 -10.87 1.78 9.85
CA THR A 58 -10.09 1.27 10.97
C THR A 58 -10.87 1.11 12.28
N ASN A 59 -11.98 1.82 12.44
CA ASN A 59 -12.81 1.80 13.65
C ASN A 59 -14.11 0.99 13.45
N ALA A 60 -14.22 0.25 12.35
CA ALA A 60 -15.41 -0.53 12.02
C ALA A 60 -15.49 -1.82 12.84
N LYS A 61 -16.73 -2.27 13.12
CA LYS A 61 -16.98 -3.54 13.79
C LYS A 61 -16.55 -4.74 12.94
N GLU A 62 -16.65 -4.60 11.64
CA GLU A 62 -16.21 -5.58 10.66
C GLU A 62 -14.70 -5.86 10.78
N LEU A 63 -13.90 -4.81 10.97
CA LEU A 63 -12.47 -4.96 11.17
C LEU A 63 -12.16 -5.54 12.55
N GLN A 64 -12.88 -5.12 13.60
CA GLN A 64 -12.75 -5.70 14.94
C GLN A 64 -13.04 -7.21 14.93
N ASP A 65 -14.15 -7.65 14.31
CA ASP A 65 -14.49 -9.06 14.16
C ASP A 65 -13.40 -9.83 13.38
N THR A 66 -12.84 -9.20 12.36
CA THR A 66 -11.76 -9.78 11.56
C THR A 66 -10.51 -10.04 12.40
N TYR A 67 -10.11 -9.11 13.26
CA TYR A 67 -8.96 -9.31 14.17
C TYR A 67 -9.21 -10.41 15.20
N ILE A 68 -10.42 -10.50 15.74
CA ILE A 68 -10.79 -11.58 16.68
C ILE A 68 -10.70 -12.95 15.99
N ARG A 69 -11.17 -13.04 14.74
CA ARG A 69 -11.06 -14.28 13.94
C ARG A 69 -9.63 -14.57 13.52
N LEU A 70 -8.83 -13.56 13.20
CA LEU A 70 -7.41 -13.74 12.90
C LEU A 70 -6.65 -14.31 14.09
N ASP A 71 -6.95 -13.88 15.31
CA ASP A 71 -6.37 -14.44 16.53
C ASP A 71 -6.63 -15.95 16.64
N LEU A 72 -7.87 -16.39 16.32
CA LEU A 72 -8.21 -17.82 16.28
C LEU A 72 -7.45 -18.57 15.18
N GLU A 73 -7.25 -17.95 14.02
CA GLU A 73 -6.47 -18.55 12.93
C GLU A 73 -4.98 -18.65 13.28
N LEU A 74 -4.43 -17.66 13.96
CA LEU A 74 -3.06 -17.73 14.48
C LEU A 74 -2.91 -18.84 15.52
N ALA A 75 -3.89 -19.03 16.40
CA ALA A 75 -3.88 -20.14 17.35
C ALA A 75 -3.82 -21.50 16.62
N ARG A 76 -4.65 -21.70 15.57
CA ARG A 76 -4.61 -22.90 14.72
C ARG A 76 -3.24 -23.14 14.09
N LEU A 77 -2.62 -22.05 13.57
CA LEU A 77 -1.29 -22.14 12.97
C LEU A 77 -0.23 -22.53 14.00
N PHE A 78 -0.27 -21.92 15.19
CA PHE A 78 0.71 -22.23 16.25
C PHE A 78 0.52 -23.64 16.82
N GLU A 79 -0.71 -24.12 16.97
CA GLU A 79 -0.98 -25.51 17.35
C GLU A 79 -0.37 -26.50 16.35
N ALA A 80 -0.48 -26.21 15.05
CA ALA A 80 0.12 -27.07 14.03
C ALA A 80 1.65 -27.00 14.03
N LEU A 81 2.24 -25.83 14.23
CA LEU A 81 3.69 -25.66 14.39
C LEU A 81 4.20 -26.38 15.63
N ASP A 82 3.51 -26.27 16.77
CA ASP A 82 3.85 -26.99 18.00
C ASP A 82 3.80 -28.52 17.79
N ALA A 83 2.84 -29.00 17.02
CA ALA A 83 2.68 -30.44 16.76
C ALA A 83 3.72 -30.98 15.77
N GLN A 84 4.10 -30.24 14.73
CA GLN A 84 5.01 -30.70 13.68
C GLN A 84 6.47 -30.39 14.00
N VAL A 85 6.79 -29.17 14.40
CA VAL A 85 8.16 -28.70 14.65
C VAL A 85 8.59 -28.92 16.10
N GLY A 86 7.64 -28.80 17.02
CA GLY A 86 7.87 -28.92 18.45
C GLY A 86 7.81 -27.57 19.17
N LYS A 87 7.21 -27.61 20.35
CA LYS A 87 7.04 -26.42 21.18
C LYS A 87 8.39 -25.81 21.58
N GLY A 88 8.62 -24.57 21.23
CA GLY A 88 9.87 -23.85 21.51
C GLY A 88 11.02 -24.14 20.52
N ALA A 89 10.76 -24.91 19.44
CA ALA A 89 11.75 -25.20 18.42
C ALA A 89 11.67 -24.24 17.21
N TYR A 90 10.78 -23.26 17.24
CA TYR A 90 10.63 -22.22 16.21
C TYR A 90 10.53 -20.83 16.81
N SER A 91 10.80 -19.80 16.02
CA SER A 91 10.62 -18.39 16.38
C SER A 91 9.57 -17.76 15.49
N VAL A 92 8.73 -16.88 16.06
CA VAL A 92 7.69 -16.15 15.33
C VAL A 92 8.01 -14.67 15.32
N PHE A 93 7.88 -14.07 14.15
CA PHE A 93 7.91 -12.62 13.95
C PHE A 93 6.56 -12.21 13.37
N LEU A 94 5.81 -11.39 14.09
CA LEU A 94 4.54 -10.83 13.63
C LEU A 94 4.72 -9.33 13.40
N THR A 95 4.38 -8.86 12.21
CA THR A 95 4.45 -7.45 11.85
C THR A 95 3.35 -7.10 10.86
N SER A 96 3.06 -5.83 10.72
CA SER A 96 2.32 -5.30 9.57
C SER A 96 3.29 -4.67 8.57
N ASP A 97 2.92 -4.61 7.31
CA ASP A 97 3.64 -3.94 6.23
C ASP A 97 3.54 -2.40 6.34
N HIS A 98 2.41 -1.89 6.85
CA HIS A 98 2.20 -0.46 7.12
C HIS A 98 1.15 -0.24 8.22
N GLY A 99 1.07 1.01 8.68
CA GLY A 99 -0.03 1.49 9.52
C GLY A 99 -1.16 2.08 8.69
N VAL A 100 -2.30 2.36 9.32
CA VAL A 100 -3.48 2.93 8.67
C VAL A 100 -3.97 4.15 9.44
N PRO A 101 -4.21 5.31 8.77
CA PRO A 101 -4.84 6.46 9.42
C PRO A 101 -6.32 6.20 9.67
N PRO A 102 -6.91 6.85 10.70
CA PRO A 102 -8.35 6.87 10.88
C PRO A 102 -9.06 7.47 9.65
N VAL A 103 -10.27 6.99 9.36
CA VAL A 103 -11.05 7.54 8.23
C VAL A 103 -11.39 9.01 8.48
N PRO A 104 -11.38 9.87 7.43
CA PRO A 104 -11.62 11.31 7.58
C PRO A 104 -12.93 11.64 8.30
N ASN A 105 -14.01 10.92 8.05
CA ASN A 105 -15.29 11.16 8.74
C ASN A 105 -15.16 10.95 10.26
N TYR A 106 -14.47 9.92 10.71
CA TYR A 106 -14.22 9.72 12.14
C TYR A 106 -13.43 10.88 12.76
N LEU A 107 -12.44 11.39 12.03
CA LEU A 107 -11.65 12.54 12.48
C LEU A 107 -12.51 13.81 12.58
N THR A 108 -13.33 14.11 11.54
CA THR A 108 -14.21 15.28 11.53
C THR A 108 -15.27 15.22 12.62
N ASP A 109 -15.85 14.04 12.89
CA ASP A 109 -16.79 13.84 14.00
C ASP A 109 -16.15 14.12 15.36
N ASN A 110 -14.84 13.86 15.48
CA ASN A 110 -14.03 14.18 16.66
C ASN A 110 -13.40 15.60 16.59
N LYS A 111 -13.85 16.47 15.69
CA LYS A 111 -13.36 17.85 15.51
C LYS A 111 -11.88 17.96 15.15
N ILE A 112 -11.33 16.93 14.53
CA ILE A 112 -9.97 16.91 14.00
C ILE A 112 -10.07 17.25 12.50
N PRO A 113 -9.34 18.25 12.01
CA PRO A 113 -9.36 18.62 10.57
C PRO A 113 -8.92 17.43 9.71
N ALA A 114 -9.81 17.02 8.80
CA ALA A 114 -9.54 15.95 7.86
C ALA A 114 -10.41 16.07 6.61
N GLY A 115 -10.05 15.35 5.56
CA GLY A 115 -10.79 15.35 4.30
C GLY A 115 -10.30 14.26 3.35
N TYR A 116 -11.03 14.11 2.25
CA TYR A 116 -10.68 13.17 1.19
C TYR A 116 -10.03 13.92 0.03
N PHE A 117 -8.89 13.43 -0.43
CA PHE A 117 -8.26 13.92 -1.64
C PHE A 117 -8.84 13.22 -2.88
N SER A 118 -9.39 14.01 -3.80
CA SER A 118 -10.01 13.49 -5.02
C SER A 118 -8.99 13.32 -6.14
N LYS A 119 -8.36 12.14 -6.23
CA LYS A 119 -7.30 11.83 -7.20
C LYS A 119 -7.71 12.01 -8.67
N LYS A 120 -8.92 11.57 -9.07
CA LYS A 120 -9.35 11.64 -10.47
C LYS A 120 -9.46 13.07 -11.02
N PRO A 121 -10.15 14.03 -10.36
CA PRO A 121 -10.17 15.42 -10.80
C PRO A 121 -8.78 16.05 -10.81
N PHE A 122 -7.95 15.77 -9.80
CA PHE A 122 -6.58 16.25 -9.70
C PHE A 122 -5.73 15.81 -10.91
N VAL A 123 -5.73 14.51 -11.24
CA VAL A 123 -4.96 13.97 -12.37
C VAL A 123 -5.45 14.58 -13.69
N LYS A 124 -6.75 14.78 -13.83
CA LYS A 124 -7.32 15.45 -15.02
C LYS A 124 -6.80 16.87 -15.13
N ALA A 125 -6.90 17.67 -14.06
CA ALA A 125 -6.44 19.06 -14.05
C ALA A 125 -4.94 19.18 -14.31
N LEU A 126 -4.11 18.29 -13.73
CA LEU A 126 -2.69 18.27 -14.00
C LEU A 126 -2.39 17.97 -15.49
N LYS A 127 -3.06 16.97 -16.08
CA LYS A 127 -2.90 16.64 -17.51
C LYS A 127 -3.31 17.80 -18.43
N GLU A 128 -4.37 18.51 -18.09
CA GLU A 128 -4.83 19.70 -18.82
C GLU A 128 -3.82 20.85 -18.70
N ALA A 129 -3.38 21.16 -17.47
CA ALA A 129 -2.38 22.21 -17.24
C ALA A 129 -1.06 21.94 -17.98
N MET A 130 -0.61 20.68 -18.02
CA MET A 130 0.58 20.30 -18.75
C MET A 130 0.39 20.41 -20.28
N PHE A 131 -0.79 20.07 -20.76
CA PHE A 131 -1.11 20.26 -22.18
C PHE A 131 -1.14 21.75 -22.55
N ASP A 132 -1.74 22.59 -21.73
CA ASP A 132 -1.82 24.03 -21.96
C ASP A 132 -0.43 24.68 -21.95
N ALA A 133 0.45 24.23 -21.07
CA ALA A 133 1.81 24.75 -20.93
C ALA A 133 2.76 24.31 -22.06
N PHE A 134 2.65 23.04 -22.50
CA PHE A 134 3.63 22.43 -23.40
C PHE A 134 3.10 22.02 -24.77
N GLY A 135 1.79 22.11 -25.01
CA GLY A 135 1.14 21.76 -26.27
C GLY A 135 1.20 20.24 -26.62
N VAL A 136 1.65 19.41 -25.69
CA VAL A 136 1.89 17.97 -25.91
C VAL A 136 1.00 17.14 -24.98
N ARG A 137 0.29 16.18 -25.54
CA ARG A 137 -0.52 15.21 -24.75
C ARG A 137 0.32 14.00 -24.33
N ASN A 138 -0.15 13.30 -23.27
CA ASN A 138 0.45 12.06 -22.78
C ASN A 138 1.88 12.23 -22.24
N ILE A 139 2.18 13.40 -21.67
CA ILE A 139 3.43 13.65 -20.92
C ILE A 139 3.43 12.86 -19.61
N ILE A 140 2.27 12.65 -19.00
CA ILE A 140 2.11 11.78 -17.83
C ILE A 140 1.78 10.38 -18.32
N ARG A 141 2.62 9.41 -17.93
CA ARG A 141 2.46 7.99 -18.23
C ARG A 141 1.46 7.35 -17.28
N ASP A 142 1.68 7.54 -15.99
CA ASP A 142 0.86 6.95 -14.92
C ASP A 142 0.86 7.83 -13.65
N VAL A 143 -0.11 7.58 -12.77
CA VAL A 143 -0.17 8.16 -11.43
C VAL A 143 -0.59 7.06 -10.46
N SER A 144 0.34 6.61 -9.64
CA SER A 144 0.15 5.51 -8.69
C SER A 144 0.85 5.83 -7.37
N ASN A 145 0.27 5.42 -6.25
CA ASN A 145 0.86 5.55 -4.90
C ASN A 145 1.46 6.93 -4.58
N ASP A 146 0.73 8.00 -4.96
CA ASP A 146 1.16 9.39 -4.80
C ASP A 146 2.40 9.79 -5.63
N GLU A 147 2.77 8.95 -6.57
CA GLU A 147 3.83 9.19 -7.54
C GLU A 147 3.25 9.50 -8.92
N ILE A 148 3.95 10.38 -9.65
CA ILE A 148 3.61 10.77 -11.00
C ILE A 148 4.74 10.36 -11.93
N TYR A 149 4.44 9.40 -12.79
CA TYR A 149 5.39 8.86 -13.77
C TYR A 149 5.30 9.65 -15.06
N LEU A 150 6.39 10.30 -15.42
CA LEU A 150 6.50 11.04 -16.69
C LEU A 150 6.79 10.08 -17.85
N ASN A 151 6.28 10.41 -19.02
CA ASN A 151 6.53 9.67 -20.26
C ASN A 151 7.79 10.22 -20.94
N HIS A 152 8.94 9.67 -20.60
CA HIS A 152 10.24 10.13 -21.08
C HIS A 152 10.34 10.05 -22.60
N ASP A 153 9.85 8.99 -23.24
CA ASP A 153 9.85 8.84 -24.69
C ASP A 153 9.05 9.96 -25.37
N ARG A 154 7.89 10.29 -24.80
CA ARG A 154 7.05 11.36 -25.32
C ARG A 154 7.68 12.73 -25.16
N ILE A 155 8.32 12.98 -24.03
CA ILE A 155 9.03 14.22 -23.71
C ILE A 155 10.22 14.38 -24.66
N PHE A 156 11.02 13.34 -24.84
CA PHE A 156 12.17 13.33 -25.75
C PHE A 156 11.76 13.55 -27.20
N THR A 157 10.76 12.81 -27.69
CA THR A 157 10.25 12.95 -29.08
C THR A 157 9.71 14.35 -29.34
N ALA A 158 9.10 14.97 -28.34
CA ALA A 158 8.59 16.32 -28.43
C ALA A 158 9.67 17.40 -28.26
N LYS A 159 10.93 17.01 -28.02
CA LYS A 159 12.07 17.91 -27.76
C LYS A 159 11.83 18.84 -26.56
N LEU A 160 11.15 18.35 -25.54
CA LEU A 160 10.90 19.08 -24.31
C LEU A 160 11.99 18.75 -23.27
N ASP A 161 12.24 19.72 -22.40
CA ASP A 161 13.19 19.57 -21.29
C ASP A 161 12.49 18.90 -20.11
N LEU A 162 13.04 17.77 -19.65
CA LEU A 162 12.49 16.97 -18.54
C LEU A 162 12.48 17.75 -17.22
N ASP A 163 13.52 18.54 -16.95
CA ASP A 163 13.60 19.32 -15.71
C ASP A 163 12.59 20.47 -15.70
N VAL A 164 12.33 21.09 -16.84
CA VAL A 164 11.29 22.11 -16.98
C VAL A 164 9.92 21.51 -16.71
N ILE A 165 9.63 20.33 -17.29
CA ILE A 165 8.38 19.60 -17.07
C ILE A 165 8.23 19.19 -15.61
N SER A 166 9.27 18.63 -14.99
CA SER A 166 9.25 18.20 -13.60
C SER A 166 9.02 19.37 -12.65
N ARG A 167 9.69 20.49 -12.86
CA ARG A 167 9.46 21.72 -12.07
C ARG A 167 8.05 22.27 -12.22
N PHE A 168 7.52 22.29 -13.45
CA PHE A 168 6.15 22.74 -13.70
C PHE A 168 5.14 21.83 -12.97
N ALA A 169 5.28 20.52 -13.11
CA ALA A 169 4.41 19.54 -12.45
C ALA A 169 4.47 19.71 -10.93
N THR A 170 5.66 19.79 -10.34
CA THR A 170 5.87 19.99 -8.90
C THR A 170 5.21 21.27 -8.42
N ALA A 171 5.41 22.39 -9.13
CA ALA A 171 4.81 23.67 -8.77
C ALA A 171 3.28 23.67 -8.90
N PHE A 172 2.72 22.97 -9.88
CA PHE A 172 1.27 22.79 -10.00
C PHE A 172 0.71 21.98 -8.84
N ILE A 173 1.36 20.86 -8.50
CA ILE A 173 0.94 19.95 -7.45
C ILE A 173 0.94 20.64 -6.08
N GLN A 174 2.00 21.37 -5.76
CA GLN A 174 2.15 22.07 -4.47
C GLN A 174 1.08 23.14 -4.21
N ARG A 175 0.38 23.60 -5.25
CA ARG A 175 -0.71 24.58 -5.13
C ARG A 175 -2.08 23.96 -4.90
N GLN A 176 -2.17 22.62 -4.91
CA GLN A 176 -3.44 21.96 -4.74
C GLN A 176 -3.79 21.81 -3.25
N ASP A 177 -5.04 22.04 -2.92
CA ASP A 177 -5.55 21.81 -1.57
C ASP A 177 -5.37 20.34 -1.18
N GLY A 178 -4.93 20.11 0.06
CA GLY A 178 -4.66 18.76 0.57
C GLY A 178 -3.28 18.18 0.22
N ILE A 179 -2.45 18.93 -0.51
CA ILE A 179 -1.05 18.54 -0.78
C ILE A 179 -0.12 19.33 0.14
N ALA A 180 0.61 18.63 1.01
CA ALA A 180 1.58 19.24 1.92
C ALA A 180 2.90 19.59 1.21
N ALA A 181 3.36 18.73 0.32
CA ALA A 181 4.60 18.93 -0.44
C ALA A 181 4.61 18.06 -1.71
N ALA A 182 5.43 18.46 -2.68
CA ALA A 182 5.74 17.68 -3.88
C ALA A 182 7.22 17.86 -4.22
N TYR A 183 7.85 16.78 -4.65
CA TYR A 183 9.28 16.75 -4.93
C TYR A 183 9.54 16.15 -6.31
N ALA A 184 10.44 16.79 -7.09
CA ALA A 184 10.95 16.17 -8.30
C ALA A 184 12.06 15.19 -7.94
N THR A 185 12.00 13.97 -8.46
CA THR A 185 12.99 12.92 -8.16
C THR A 185 14.42 13.30 -8.58
N SER A 186 14.58 14.10 -9.65
CA SER A 186 15.88 14.60 -10.10
C SER A 186 16.63 15.43 -9.03
N ASN A 187 15.91 16.05 -8.11
CA ASN A 187 16.49 16.87 -7.05
C ASN A 187 16.49 16.20 -5.68
N LEU A 188 15.83 15.05 -5.56
CA LEU A 188 15.57 14.41 -4.28
C LEU A 188 16.87 14.09 -3.51
N MET A 189 17.87 13.54 -4.19
CA MET A 189 19.15 13.16 -3.56
C MET A 189 20.02 14.34 -3.14
N GLN A 190 19.68 15.56 -3.56
CA GLN A 190 20.38 16.82 -3.21
C GLN A 190 19.68 17.59 -2.10
N MET A 191 18.50 17.11 -1.66
CA MET A 191 17.73 17.75 -0.60
C MET A 191 18.25 17.36 0.78
N ASP A 192 17.97 18.22 1.75
CA ASP A 192 18.41 18.02 3.13
C ASP A 192 17.66 16.84 3.77
N ALA A 193 18.42 15.85 4.22
CA ALA A 193 17.94 14.65 4.88
C ALA A 193 17.51 14.86 6.35
N ASP A 194 17.68 16.05 6.92
CA ASP A 194 17.20 16.38 8.27
C ASP A 194 15.65 16.36 8.33
N ASN A 195 14.99 16.50 7.16
CA ASN A 195 13.55 16.27 7.07
C ASN A 195 13.28 14.75 6.97
N PRO A 196 12.56 14.16 7.94
CA PRO A 196 12.33 12.71 7.99
C PRO A 196 11.52 12.17 6.80
N ILE A 197 10.74 13.01 6.12
CA ILE A 197 10.03 12.64 4.89
C ILE A 197 11.03 12.52 3.74
N ILE A 198 11.90 13.51 3.58
CA ILE A 198 12.94 13.51 2.53
C ILE A 198 13.90 12.34 2.72
N GLU A 199 14.36 12.11 3.95
CA GLU A 199 15.20 10.96 4.27
C GLU A 199 14.57 9.63 3.83
N ARG A 200 13.29 9.42 4.11
CA ARG A 200 12.57 8.20 3.69
C ARG A 200 12.40 8.10 2.18
N LEU A 201 12.08 9.22 1.53
CA LEU A 201 11.98 9.27 0.07
C LEU A 201 13.33 8.95 -0.59
N GLN A 202 14.45 9.49 -0.06
CA GLN A 202 15.80 9.19 -0.55
C GLN A 202 16.15 7.72 -0.38
N LYS A 203 15.81 7.10 0.75
CA LYS A 203 16.05 5.67 1.02
C LYS A 203 15.19 4.74 0.14
N GLY A 204 13.99 5.16 -0.22
CA GLY A 204 13.09 4.41 -1.10
C GLY A 204 13.30 4.67 -2.59
N TYR A 205 14.09 5.66 -2.97
CA TYR A 205 14.30 6.02 -4.36
C TYR A 205 15.20 5.02 -5.07
N ASN A 206 14.68 4.44 -6.15
CA ASN A 206 15.42 3.59 -7.08
C ASN A 206 15.39 4.28 -8.45
N PRO A 207 16.51 4.83 -8.96
CA PRO A 207 16.57 5.59 -10.21
C PRO A 207 16.31 4.73 -11.46
#